data_41b120f78cea13519c841f9141b0beaf
#
_entry.id   41b120f78cea13519c841f9141b0beaf
#
_cell.length_a   1.000
_cell.length_b   1.000
_cell.length_c   1.000
_cell.angle_alpha   90.00
_cell.angle_beta   90.00
_cell.angle_gamma   90.00
#
_symmetry.space_group_name_H-M   'P 1'
#
loop_
_entity.id
_entity.type
_entity.pdbx_description
1 polymer ?
#
loop_
_entity_poly.entity_id
_entity_poly.type
_entity_poly.pdbx_seq_one_letter_code
_entity_poly.pdbx_strand_id
1 'polypeptide(L)'
;MAKRKKQSDVKRARQEARPVELPRTDEQLSVAIVGGGASGIAAACAVAACARAAQVGVRVVLLEKGRRMGSSILRSGNGRCNFSHEDMRPVLFNQPAFVEQVFDALEAAFANSPLKTSGAPVRSAYENIVLQWFTSLGLVWREAPLSGGAFYPFSNKAASVLEVLEAELDRCAVERYCGVTVAQIAQQKDRFALELQRTEESSPERGGAASANAGGIASTEAEGGTSSDRGTFLADAVVCAAGGGASSLHEQGVLTGIERISCQPVLGPLATSTELLFGLDGIRARVRLSCDAKGFSEEGELLFRSYGISGIVVFNASRFVEAGDVVSLDFVPERSLARLVDLLQARAAFLELRNGSAPTALDLLRGFFVPEVAHAIVRSAIANCLGAVGDRAMAAGIEAACPLDETMIEAIAKAIKSFELEVKGIGDAGQCQVQRGGFCSGSVNAKTMEASAVSGLYLCGEALDVDAPCGGYNLHWAWSSGLLAGLSIARDLNLLKRKTPPVPFESADARRKDDSFATDPAWRIAASALERESA
;
A
#
# COMPACT_ATOMS: atom_id res chain seq x y z
N MET A 1 -52.05 -4.26 21.50
CA MET A 1 -51.70 -2.86 21.16
C MET A 1 -50.21 -2.56 20.99
N ALA A 2 -49.29 -3.42 21.37
CA ALA A 2 -47.82 -3.19 21.28
C ALA A 2 -47.17 -3.46 19.89
N LYS A 3 -47.82 -4.22 19.01
CA LYS A 3 -47.30 -4.50 17.66
C LYS A 3 -47.55 -3.40 16.60
N ARG A 4 -48.49 -2.49 16.84
CA ARG A 4 -48.77 -1.36 15.91
C ARG A 4 -47.85 -0.15 16.14
N LYS A 5 -47.25 0.01 17.32
CA LYS A 5 -46.34 1.12 17.61
C LYS A 5 -44.93 0.94 17.00
N LYS A 6 -44.47 -0.31 16.82
CA LYS A 6 -43.17 -0.60 16.19
C LYS A 6 -43.14 -0.40 14.67
N GLN A 7 -44.30 -0.46 13.99
CA GLN A 7 -44.36 -0.22 12.55
C GLN A 7 -44.46 1.27 12.17
N SER A 8 -44.93 2.13 13.08
CA SER A 8 -44.93 3.58 12.87
C SER A 8 -43.55 4.20 13.07
N ASP A 9 -42.75 3.66 13.98
CA ASP A 9 -41.41 4.17 14.26
C ASP A 9 -40.39 3.77 13.17
N VAL A 10 -40.58 2.61 12.52
CA VAL A 10 -39.77 2.18 11.37
C VAL A 10 -40.13 2.97 10.09
N LYS A 11 -41.35 3.46 9.97
CA LYS A 11 -41.74 4.33 8.85
C LYS A 11 -41.28 5.78 9.01
N ARG A 12 -40.99 6.23 10.23
CA ARG A 12 -40.46 7.59 10.48
C ARG A 12 -38.96 7.69 10.26
N ALA A 13 -38.21 6.57 10.22
CA ALA A 13 -36.78 6.52 9.91
C ALA A 13 -36.45 6.44 8.42
N ARG A 14 -37.46 6.40 7.53
CA ARG A 14 -37.31 6.69 6.10
C ARG A 14 -37.58 8.17 5.84
N GLN A 15 -36.89 9.04 6.58
CA GLN A 15 -36.79 10.43 6.19
C GLN A 15 -35.87 10.47 4.95
N GLU A 16 -36.47 10.91 3.85
CA GLU A 16 -35.89 11.13 2.54
C GLU A 16 -34.48 11.72 2.67
N ALA A 17 -33.50 11.04 2.12
CA ALA A 17 -32.15 11.59 1.97
C ALA A 17 -32.29 12.83 1.07
N ARG A 18 -32.17 14.01 1.67
CA ARG A 18 -32.17 15.26 0.91
C ARG A 18 -30.99 15.25 -0.05
N PRO A 19 -31.18 15.74 -1.28
CA PRO A 19 -30.07 15.92 -2.21
C PRO A 19 -29.00 16.83 -1.60
N VAL A 20 -27.73 16.58 -1.90
CA VAL A 20 -26.62 17.43 -1.44
C VAL A 20 -26.60 18.69 -2.28
N GLU A 21 -27.03 19.81 -1.75
CA GLU A 21 -26.65 21.12 -2.28
C GLU A 21 -25.24 21.46 -1.81
N LEU A 22 -24.25 21.36 -2.70
CA LEU A 22 -22.97 22.03 -2.51
C LEU A 22 -23.25 23.53 -2.74
N PRO A 23 -23.17 24.39 -1.68
CA PRO A 23 -23.44 25.81 -1.87
C PRO A 23 -22.51 26.36 -2.97
N ARG A 24 -23.10 26.95 -4.01
CA ARG A 24 -22.33 27.65 -5.04
C ARG A 24 -21.87 28.97 -4.44
N THR A 25 -20.57 29.11 -4.26
CA THR A 25 -19.95 30.43 -4.11
C THR A 25 -19.04 30.61 -5.30
N ASP A 26 -19.52 31.28 -6.33
CA ASP A 26 -18.79 31.50 -7.59
C ASP A 26 -17.49 32.31 -7.43
N GLU A 27 -17.23 32.82 -6.25
CA GLU A 27 -16.06 33.68 -5.92
C GLU A 27 -14.99 33.00 -5.09
N GLN A 28 -15.22 31.80 -4.54
CA GLN A 28 -14.23 31.12 -3.69
C GLN A 28 -13.42 30.11 -4.50
N LEU A 29 -12.07 30.21 -4.42
CA LEU A 29 -11.16 29.23 -4.97
C LEU A 29 -11.49 27.83 -4.43
N SER A 30 -11.55 26.84 -5.30
CA SER A 30 -11.91 25.47 -4.94
C SER A 30 -10.98 24.45 -5.55
N VAL A 31 -10.60 23.46 -4.74
CA VAL A 31 -9.76 22.33 -5.13
C VAL A 31 -10.51 21.04 -4.89
N ALA A 32 -10.68 20.25 -5.96
CA ALA A 32 -11.27 18.91 -5.87
C ALA A 32 -10.18 17.85 -5.80
N ILE A 33 -10.30 16.91 -4.86
CA ILE A 33 -9.40 15.79 -4.74
C ILE A 33 -10.21 14.51 -4.89
N VAL A 34 -9.91 13.74 -5.93
CA VAL A 34 -10.62 12.51 -6.29
C VAL A 34 -9.87 11.30 -5.76
N GLY A 35 -10.40 10.69 -4.71
CA GLY A 35 -9.84 9.55 -4.00
C GLY A 35 -9.40 9.89 -2.57
N GLY A 36 -10.05 9.29 -1.58
CA GLY A 36 -9.78 9.44 -0.15
C GLY A 36 -8.75 8.44 0.39
N GLY A 37 -7.79 8.02 -0.44
CA GLY A 37 -6.64 7.20 -0.06
C GLY A 37 -5.47 8.03 0.48
N ALA A 38 -4.31 7.39 0.62
CA ALA A 38 -3.10 7.99 1.16
C ALA A 38 -2.69 9.27 0.43
N SER A 39 -2.55 9.23 -0.90
CA SER A 39 -2.12 10.38 -1.70
C SER A 39 -3.14 11.52 -1.72
N GLY A 40 -4.44 11.19 -1.79
CA GLY A 40 -5.48 12.21 -1.77
C GLY A 40 -5.58 12.94 -0.44
N ILE A 41 -5.51 12.22 0.68
CA ILE A 41 -5.48 12.83 2.02
C ILE A 41 -4.23 13.71 2.18
N ALA A 42 -3.06 13.26 1.74
CA ALA A 42 -1.84 14.06 1.81
C ALA A 42 -1.94 15.34 0.98
N ALA A 43 -2.49 15.28 -0.23
CA ALA A 43 -2.73 16.45 -1.06
C ALA A 43 -3.71 17.43 -0.42
N ALA A 44 -4.82 16.91 0.15
CA ALA A 44 -5.81 17.73 0.86
C ALA A 44 -5.21 18.48 2.04
N CYS A 45 -4.44 17.76 2.89
CA CYS A 45 -3.75 18.35 4.03
C CYS A 45 -2.78 19.45 3.58
N ALA A 46 -2.00 19.22 2.51
CA ALA A 46 -1.01 20.18 2.04
C ALA A 46 -1.66 21.47 1.52
N VAL A 47 -2.68 21.38 0.65
CA VAL A 47 -3.40 22.56 0.15
C VAL A 47 -4.05 23.31 1.30
N ALA A 48 -4.80 22.62 2.15
CA ALA A 48 -5.58 23.24 3.20
C ALA A 48 -4.71 23.88 4.31
N ALA A 49 -3.58 23.26 4.66
CA ALA A 49 -2.62 23.84 5.60
C ALA A 49 -1.97 25.11 5.02
N CYS A 50 -1.61 25.12 3.73
CA CYS A 50 -1.09 26.31 3.06
C CYS A 50 -2.12 27.44 2.99
N ALA A 51 -3.37 27.13 2.62
CA ALA A 51 -4.46 28.10 2.58
C ALA A 51 -4.71 28.72 3.95
N ARG A 52 -4.74 27.91 4.99
CA ARG A 52 -4.87 28.35 6.39
C ARG A 52 -3.70 29.26 6.81
N ALA A 53 -2.46 28.87 6.52
CA ALA A 53 -1.28 29.67 6.85
C ALA A 53 -1.27 31.02 6.11
N ALA A 54 -1.74 31.04 4.85
CA ALA A 54 -1.88 32.25 4.06
C ALA A 54 -3.10 33.10 4.44
N GLN A 55 -4.00 32.60 5.27
CA GLN A 55 -5.30 33.19 5.58
C GLN A 55 -6.15 33.47 4.34
N VAL A 56 -6.11 32.58 3.36
CA VAL A 56 -6.89 32.63 2.12
C VAL A 56 -8.01 31.60 2.19
N GLY A 57 -9.23 32.02 1.88
CA GLY A 57 -10.37 31.14 1.80
C GLY A 57 -10.28 30.26 0.55
N VAL A 58 -9.84 29.00 0.72
CA VAL A 58 -9.87 27.98 -0.33
C VAL A 58 -10.77 26.83 0.13
N ARG A 59 -11.70 26.45 -0.71
CA ARG A 59 -12.56 25.31 -0.49
C ARG A 59 -11.84 24.04 -0.96
N VAL A 60 -11.44 23.17 -0.05
CA VAL A 60 -10.82 21.87 -0.37
C VAL A 60 -11.83 20.77 -0.16
N VAL A 61 -12.16 20.04 -1.25
CA VAL A 61 -13.16 18.99 -1.27
C VAL A 61 -12.52 17.66 -1.62
N LEU A 62 -12.64 16.69 -0.71
CA LEU A 62 -12.13 15.32 -0.87
C LEU A 62 -13.28 14.37 -1.15
N LEU A 63 -13.26 13.72 -2.33
CA LEU A 63 -14.31 12.85 -2.85
C LEU A 63 -13.84 11.39 -2.80
N GLU A 64 -14.60 10.51 -2.14
CA GLU A 64 -14.29 9.08 -2.00
C GLU A 64 -15.50 8.23 -2.40
N LYS A 65 -15.27 7.27 -3.30
CA LYS A 65 -16.32 6.32 -3.72
C LYS A 65 -16.71 5.33 -2.62
N GLY A 66 -15.78 5.01 -1.74
CA GLY A 66 -16.02 4.10 -0.61
C GLY A 66 -16.82 4.75 0.50
N ARG A 67 -17.26 3.93 1.46
CA ARG A 67 -18.06 4.38 2.62
C ARG A 67 -17.29 5.21 3.63
N ARG A 68 -15.96 5.20 3.57
CA ARG A 68 -15.07 5.94 4.50
C ARG A 68 -13.75 6.30 3.85
N MET A 69 -13.17 7.39 4.30
CA MET A 69 -11.81 7.79 3.94
C MET A 69 -10.79 6.79 4.49
N GLY A 70 -9.63 6.68 3.85
CA GLY A 70 -8.47 5.92 4.35
C GLY A 70 -8.66 4.40 4.40
N SER A 71 -9.66 3.83 3.72
CA SER A 71 -9.90 2.38 3.72
C SER A 71 -8.69 1.57 3.23
N SER A 72 -7.93 2.09 2.28
CA SER A 72 -6.68 1.50 1.79
C SER A 72 -5.58 1.55 2.86
N ILE A 73 -5.48 2.66 3.61
CA ILE A 73 -4.51 2.82 4.72
C ILE A 73 -4.77 1.75 5.78
N LEU A 74 -6.04 1.56 6.18
CA LEU A 74 -6.42 0.59 7.21
C LEU A 74 -6.08 -0.87 6.86
N ARG A 75 -6.06 -1.21 5.57
CA ARG A 75 -5.71 -2.56 5.09
C ARG A 75 -4.21 -2.76 4.93
N SER A 76 -3.43 -1.68 4.83
CA SER A 76 -2.01 -1.75 4.58
C SER A 76 -1.22 -2.41 5.71
N GLY A 77 -0.16 -3.14 5.38
CA GLY A 77 0.70 -3.81 6.35
C GLY A 77 -0.05 -4.76 7.29
N ASN A 78 -1.08 -5.48 6.81
CA ASN A 78 -1.96 -6.34 7.61
C ASN A 78 -2.62 -5.56 8.78
N GLY A 79 -3.12 -4.36 8.52
CA GLY A 79 -3.78 -3.50 9.50
C GLY A 79 -2.82 -2.74 10.44
N ARG A 80 -1.52 -2.78 10.17
CA ARG A 80 -0.49 -2.08 10.96
C ARG A 80 -0.01 -0.77 10.34
N CYS A 81 -0.20 -0.59 9.03
CA CYS A 81 0.28 0.53 8.24
C CYS A 81 1.81 0.71 8.31
N ASN A 82 2.51 -0.07 7.48
CA ASN A 82 3.91 0.22 7.17
C ASN A 82 3.93 1.45 6.26
N PHE A 83 4.12 2.64 6.85
CA PHE A 83 3.85 3.89 6.13
C PHE A 83 5.09 4.52 5.48
N SER A 84 6.31 4.02 5.82
CA SER A 84 7.58 4.48 5.27
C SER A 84 8.69 3.45 5.54
N HIS A 85 9.89 3.71 5.01
CA HIS A 85 11.07 2.89 5.18
C HIS A 85 12.32 3.76 5.36
N GLU A 86 13.36 3.25 6.00
CA GLU A 86 14.65 3.94 6.14
C GLU A 86 15.36 4.10 4.79
N ASP A 87 15.39 3.03 3.99
CA ASP A 87 16.00 3.01 2.66
C ASP A 87 14.97 3.41 1.59
N MET A 88 14.88 4.68 1.25
CA MET A 88 13.98 5.24 0.23
C MET A 88 14.70 5.53 -1.10
N ARG A 89 15.70 4.74 -1.46
CA ARG A 89 16.43 4.93 -2.73
C ARG A 89 15.50 4.78 -3.93
N PRO A 90 15.54 5.72 -4.89
CA PRO A 90 14.68 5.70 -6.09
C PRO A 90 14.81 4.43 -6.93
N VAL A 91 15.98 3.76 -6.91
CA VAL A 91 16.23 2.50 -7.64
C VAL A 91 15.30 1.34 -7.25
N LEU A 92 14.64 1.42 -6.10
CA LEU A 92 13.67 0.42 -5.64
C LEU A 92 12.31 0.51 -6.36
N PHE A 93 12.05 1.62 -7.02
CA PHE A 93 10.82 1.87 -7.77
C PHE A 93 10.99 1.48 -9.25
N ASN A 94 9.89 1.13 -9.91
CA ASN A 94 9.91 0.81 -11.35
C ASN A 94 10.24 2.02 -12.25
N GLN A 95 10.08 3.27 -11.74
CA GLN A 95 10.37 4.53 -12.45
C GLN A 95 11.42 5.37 -11.67
N PRO A 96 12.68 4.89 -11.50
CA PRO A 96 13.62 5.46 -10.55
C PRO A 96 13.95 6.94 -10.82
N ALA A 97 14.21 7.32 -12.08
CA ALA A 97 14.56 8.69 -12.42
C ALA A 97 13.41 9.69 -12.21
N PHE A 98 12.17 9.25 -12.42
CA PHE A 98 10.98 10.07 -12.13
C PHE A 98 10.79 10.24 -10.63
N VAL A 99 10.89 9.15 -9.86
CA VAL A 99 10.75 9.17 -8.40
C VAL A 99 11.82 10.05 -7.75
N GLU A 100 13.07 9.99 -8.21
CA GLU A 100 14.16 10.85 -7.75
C GLU A 100 13.81 12.34 -7.91
N GLN A 101 13.38 12.73 -9.12
CA GLN A 101 12.97 14.12 -9.37
C GLN A 101 11.79 14.57 -8.49
N VAL A 102 10.84 13.66 -8.21
CA VAL A 102 9.70 13.96 -7.33
C VAL A 102 10.16 14.14 -5.88
N PHE A 103 11.08 13.30 -5.39
CA PHE A 103 11.60 13.44 -4.03
C PHE A 103 12.42 14.72 -3.86
N ASP A 104 13.28 15.06 -4.81
CA ASP A 104 14.04 16.31 -4.81
C ASP A 104 13.11 17.55 -4.84
N ALA A 105 12.09 17.51 -5.70
CA ALA A 105 11.10 18.58 -5.79
C ALA A 105 10.28 18.73 -4.50
N LEU A 106 9.90 17.61 -3.88
CA LEU A 106 9.19 17.63 -2.61
C LEU A 106 10.06 18.21 -1.50
N GLU A 107 11.34 17.86 -1.43
CA GLU A 107 12.27 18.42 -0.44
C GLU A 107 12.34 19.95 -0.55
N ALA A 108 12.53 20.45 -1.79
CA ALA A 108 12.59 21.88 -2.05
C ALA A 108 11.27 22.61 -1.72
N ALA A 109 10.11 22.01 -2.05
CA ALA A 109 8.80 22.58 -1.78
C ALA A 109 8.47 22.54 -0.28
N PHE A 110 8.76 21.43 0.40
CA PHE A 110 8.48 21.24 1.82
C PHE A 110 9.32 22.18 2.69
N ALA A 111 10.58 22.39 2.36
CA ALA A 111 11.48 23.28 3.09
C ALA A 111 10.95 24.73 3.23
N ASN A 112 10.15 25.16 2.25
CA ASN A 112 9.57 26.50 2.17
C ASN A 112 8.06 26.52 2.49
N SER A 113 7.52 25.44 3.03
CA SER A 113 6.09 25.30 3.32
C SER A 113 5.77 25.45 4.80
N PRO A 114 4.52 25.75 5.16
CA PRO A 114 4.07 25.78 6.55
C PRO A 114 3.96 24.36 7.16
N LEU A 115 4.20 23.32 6.38
CA LEU A 115 4.20 21.92 6.85
C LEU A 115 5.50 21.58 7.58
N LYS A 116 6.59 22.34 7.34
CA LYS A 116 7.87 22.14 8.04
C LYS A 116 7.77 22.66 9.47
N THR A 117 7.93 21.76 10.43
CA THR A 117 8.06 22.14 11.85
C THR A 117 9.53 22.15 12.25
N SER A 118 9.96 23.21 12.95
CA SER A 118 11.28 23.27 13.56
C SER A 118 11.35 22.29 14.73
N GLY A 119 12.27 21.33 14.68
CA GLY A 119 12.61 20.49 15.85
C GLY A 119 12.29 19.00 15.76
N ALA A 120 11.83 18.48 14.63
CA ALA A 120 11.73 17.02 14.48
C ALA A 120 13.13 16.42 14.31
N PRO A 121 13.57 15.50 15.16
CA PRO A 121 14.85 14.82 14.99
C PRO A 121 14.75 13.84 13.81
N VAL A 122 15.42 14.14 12.70
CA VAL A 122 15.54 13.20 11.58
C VAL A 122 16.95 12.65 11.56
N ARG A 123 17.09 11.36 11.79
CA ARG A 123 18.34 10.60 11.75
C ARG A 123 18.43 9.72 10.50
N SER A 124 18.17 10.23 9.31
CA SER A 124 18.44 9.45 8.09
C SER A 124 19.33 10.25 7.15
N ALA A 125 20.13 9.54 6.35
CA ALA A 125 21.00 10.11 5.31
C ALA A 125 20.21 10.84 4.22
N TYR A 126 18.91 10.58 4.11
CA TYR A 126 17.90 11.35 3.40
C TYR A 126 16.95 11.93 4.44
N GLU A 127 16.73 13.23 4.44
CA GLU A 127 15.69 13.83 5.26
C GLU A 127 14.34 13.26 4.83
N ASN A 128 13.87 12.23 5.54
CA ASN A 128 12.61 11.56 5.22
C ASN A 128 11.44 12.49 5.54
N ILE A 129 11.01 13.25 4.54
CA ILE A 129 9.96 14.28 4.65
C ILE A 129 8.64 13.69 5.13
N VAL A 130 8.33 12.45 4.75
CA VAL A 130 7.12 11.76 5.21
C VAL A 130 7.15 11.56 6.73
N LEU A 131 8.30 11.18 7.30
CA LEU A 131 8.45 11.07 8.76
C LEU A 131 8.33 12.44 9.44
N GLN A 132 8.94 13.48 8.87
CA GLN A 132 8.82 14.85 9.38
C GLN A 132 7.36 15.31 9.37
N TRP A 133 6.67 15.09 8.26
CA TRP A 133 5.27 15.45 8.11
C TRP A 133 4.38 14.72 9.12
N PHE A 134 4.48 13.40 9.23
CA PHE A 134 3.70 12.64 10.22
C PHE A 134 4.03 13.03 11.67
N THR A 135 5.29 13.34 11.97
CA THR A 135 5.69 13.89 13.29
C THR A 135 5.02 15.24 13.55
N SER A 136 4.93 16.11 12.55
CA SER A 136 4.26 17.41 12.67
C SER A 136 2.74 17.29 12.90
N LEU A 137 2.14 16.18 12.44
CA LEU A 137 0.74 15.84 12.71
C LEU A 137 0.53 15.20 14.09
N GLY A 138 1.61 14.92 14.84
CA GLY A 138 1.55 14.30 16.16
C GLY A 138 1.58 12.77 16.14
N LEU A 139 1.88 12.14 15.00
CA LEU A 139 2.05 10.68 14.96
C LEU A 139 3.34 10.28 15.68
N VAL A 140 3.20 9.43 16.70
CA VAL A 140 4.32 8.73 17.31
C VAL A 140 4.57 7.44 16.52
N TRP A 141 5.79 7.23 16.07
CA TRP A 141 6.18 6.11 15.22
C TRP A 141 7.47 5.44 15.72
N ARG A 142 7.77 4.28 15.21
CA ARG A 142 9.00 3.53 15.47
C ARG A 142 9.40 2.70 14.26
N GLU A 143 10.68 2.41 14.18
CA GLU A 143 11.18 1.32 13.36
C GLU A 143 10.78 -0.01 14.03
N ALA A 144 10.25 -0.96 13.26
CA ALA A 144 9.92 -2.25 13.83
C ALA A 144 11.18 -3.13 13.91
N PRO A 145 11.46 -3.76 15.06
CA PRO A 145 12.56 -4.71 15.19
C PRO A 145 12.46 -5.80 14.12
N LEU A 146 13.56 -6.14 13.48
CA LEU A 146 13.66 -7.18 12.43
C LEU A 146 12.86 -6.88 11.14
N SER A 147 12.40 -5.64 10.94
CA SER A 147 11.65 -5.25 9.73
C SER A 147 12.54 -4.76 8.59
N GLY A 148 13.85 -4.71 8.79
CA GLY A 148 14.79 -4.24 7.77
C GLY A 148 14.63 -2.76 7.42
N GLY A 149 14.22 -1.89 8.37
CA GLY A 149 14.10 -0.45 8.19
C GLY A 149 12.67 0.07 7.96
N ALA A 150 11.66 -0.77 8.12
CA ALA A 150 10.26 -0.37 7.94
C ALA A 150 9.70 0.41 9.15
N PHE A 151 9.00 1.53 8.90
CA PHE A 151 8.41 2.37 9.92
C PHE A 151 6.91 2.12 10.10
N TYR A 152 6.51 2.00 11.36
CA TYR A 152 5.12 1.78 11.79
C TYR A 152 4.68 2.80 12.82
N PRO A 153 3.37 3.10 12.95
CA PRO A 153 2.88 3.85 14.11
C PRO A 153 3.25 3.10 15.40
N PHE A 154 3.55 3.82 16.47
CA PHE A 154 3.95 3.22 17.75
C PHE A 154 2.92 2.23 18.29
N SER A 155 1.65 2.51 18.08
CA SER A 155 0.52 1.62 18.42
C SER A 155 0.50 0.30 17.61
N ASN A 156 1.27 0.21 16.54
CA ASN A 156 1.24 -0.90 15.57
C ASN A 156 -0.16 -1.14 14.96
N LYS A 157 -0.96 -0.06 14.81
CA LYS A 157 -2.31 -0.07 14.24
C LYS A 157 -2.48 1.02 13.19
N ALA A 158 -2.94 0.66 12.01
CA ALA A 158 -3.23 1.60 10.92
C ALA A 158 -4.26 2.68 11.31
N ALA A 159 -5.14 2.37 12.26
CA ALA A 159 -6.12 3.32 12.78
C ALA A 159 -5.47 4.57 13.37
N SER A 160 -4.32 4.46 14.06
CA SER A 160 -3.63 5.63 14.62
C SER A 160 -3.06 6.56 13.55
N VAL A 161 -2.66 6.01 12.39
CA VAL A 161 -2.24 6.84 11.25
C VAL A 161 -3.45 7.60 10.70
N LEU A 162 -4.57 6.91 10.53
CA LEU A 162 -5.80 7.54 10.00
C LEU A 162 -6.33 8.60 10.96
N GLU A 163 -6.29 8.35 12.26
CA GLU A 163 -6.77 9.28 13.30
C GLU A 163 -6.05 10.65 13.23
N VAL A 164 -4.72 10.67 13.12
CA VAL A 164 -3.98 11.93 13.01
C VAL A 164 -4.25 12.64 11.68
N LEU A 165 -4.48 11.89 10.61
CA LEU A 165 -4.84 12.45 9.30
C LEU A 165 -6.25 13.05 9.32
N GLU A 166 -7.23 12.37 9.93
CA GLU A 166 -8.60 12.88 10.09
C GLU A 166 -8.62 14.14 10.95
N ALA A 167 -7.85 14.16 12.04
CA ALA A 167 -7.71 15.35 12.89
C ALA A 167 -7.13 16.54 12.12
N GLU A 168 -6.16 16.30 11.21
CA GLU A 168 -5.60 17.37 10.37
C GLU A 168 -6.61 17.88 9.34
N LEU A 169 -7.36 16.98 8.71
CA LEU A 169 -8.44 17.36 7.79
C LEU A 169 -9.51 18.20 8.49
N ASP A 170 -9.87 17.84 9.73
CA ASP A 170 -10.81 18.62 10.57
C ASP A 170 -10.23 19.99 10.93
N ARG A 171 -8.97 20.02 11.39
CA ARG A 171 -8.26 21.27 11.76
C ARG A 171 -8.19 22.26 10.60
N CYS A 172 -8.07 21.75 9.38
CA CYS A 172 -7.98 22.53 8.15
C CYS A 172 -9.32 22.72 7.44
N ALA A 173 -10.44 22.29 8.04
CA ALA A 173 -11.79 22.40 7.50
C ALA A 173 -11.96 21.82 6.08
N VAL A 174 -11.31 20.67 5.80
CA VAL A 174 -11.46 19.96 4.53
C VAL A 174 -12.83 19.29 4.47
N GLU A 175 -13.60 19.59 3.42
CA GLU A 175 -14.87 18.94 3.18
C GLU A 175 -14.64 17.51 2.66
N ARG A 176 -15.36 16.54 3.23
CA ARG A 176 -15.20 15.10 2.91
C ARG A 176 -16.53 14.49 2.52
N TYR A 177 -16.58 13.90 1.33
CA TYR A 177 -17.76 13.23 0.80
C TYR A 177 -17.42 11.77 0.48
N CYS A 178 -18.02 10.84 1.23
CA CYS A 178 -17.92 9.39 1.01
C CYS A 178 -19.16 8.87 0.28
N GLY A 179 -19.03 7.74 -0.43
CA GLY A 179 -20.10 7.18 -1.26
C GLY A 179 -20.37 8.03 -2.51
N VAL A 180 -19.37 8.76 -2.98
CA VAL A 180 -19.46 9.64 -4.16
C VAL A 180 -18.44 9.20 -5.20
N THR A 181 -18.91 8.74 -6.34
CA THR A 181 -18.10 8.42 -7.51
C THR A 181 -18.02 9.65 -8.42
N VAL A 182 -16.81 10.01 -8.81
CA VAL A 182 -16.58 10.96 -9.91
C VAL A 182 -16.66 10.17 -11.21
N ALA A 183 -17.66 10.46 -12.03
CA ALA A 183 -17.87 9.75 -13.30
C ALA A 183 -17.02 10.36 -14.42
N GLN A 184 -16.88 11.69 -14.42
CA GLN A 184 -16.14 12.43 -15.45
C GLN A 184 -15.50 13.68 -14.86
N ILE A 185 -14.35 14.09 -15.41
CA ILE A 185 -13.71 15.37 -15.20
C ILE A 185 -13.64 16.07 -16.55
N ALA A 186 -14.33 17.19 -16.71
CA ALA A 186 -14.35 17.97 -17.94
C ALA A 186 -13.78 19.37 -17.68
N GLN A 187 -13.04 19.92 -18.66
CA GLN A 187 -12.58 21.30 -18.57
C GLN A 187 -13.66 22.25 -19.09
N GLN A 188 -14.02 23.26 -18.32
CA GLN A 188 -14.96 24.32 -18.67
C GLN A 188 -14.30 25.68 -18.49
N LYS A 189 -13.86 26.29 -19.58
CA LYS A 189 -13.06 27.54 -19.56
C LYS A 189 -11.83 27.35 -18.68
N ASP A 190 -11.71 28.12 -17.60
CA ASP A 190 -10.57 28.12 -16.69
C ASP A 190 -10.79 27.23 -15.44
N ARG A 191 -11.88 26.43 -15.42
CA ARG A 191 -12.26 25.55 -14.31
C ARG A 191 -12.53 24.11 -14.78
N PHE A 192 -12.62 23.21 -13.84
CA PHE A 192 -13.00 21.82 -14.07
C PHE A 192 -14.43 21.59 -13.57
N ALA A 193 -15.22 20.86 -14.37
CA ALA A 193 -16.51 20.32 -13.97
C ALA A 193 -16.37 18.82 -13.68
N LEU A 194 -16.62 18.43 -12.44
CA LEU A 194 -16.63 17.03 -12.01
C LEU A 194 -18.08 16.55 -11.96
N GLU A 195 -18.40 15.54 -12.76
CA GLU A 195 -19.70 14.85 -12.67
C GLU A 195 -19.67 13.85 -11.51
N LEU A 196 -20.55 14.07 -10.55
CA LEU A 196 -20.66 13.28 -9.34
C LEU A 196 -21.87 12.35 -9.42
N GLN A 197 -21.69 11.12 -8.97
CA GLN A 197 -22.75 10.12 -8.84
C GLN A 197 -22.70 9.50 -7.44
N ARG A 198 -23.86 9.24 -6.87
CA ARG A 198 -23.92 8.44 -5.64
C ARG A 198 -23.55 7.00 -5.96
N THR A 199 -22.68 6.41 -5.17
CA THR A 199 -22.34 4.99 -5.31
C THR A 199 -23.54 4.16 -4.86
N GLU A 200 -24.09 3.32 -5.74
CA GLU A 200 -25.19 2.42 -5.40
C GLU A 200 -24.78 1.49 -4.25
N GLU A 201 -25.64 1.38 -3.24
CA GLU A 201 -25.38 0.51 -2.08
C GLU A 201 -25.48 -0.96 -2.49
N SER A 202 -24.37 -1.68 -2.54
CA SER A 202 -24.40 -3.12 -2.31
C SER A 202 -24.85 -3.36 -0.86
N SER A 203 -25.87 -4.20 -0.68
CA SER A 203 -26.59 -4.47 0.58
C SER A 203 -25.71 -4.58 1.83
N PRO A 204 -26.19 -4.15 3.02
CA PRO A 204 -25.37 -4.03 4.22
C PRO A 204 -25.02 -5.41 4.80
N GLU A 205 -23.74 -5.74 4.86
CA GLU A 205 -23.27 -6.69 5.84
C GLU A 205 -23.37 -6.08 7.25
N ARG A 206 -24.03 -6.78 8.17
CA ARG A 206 -24.30 -6.35 9.54
C ARG A 206 -22.99 -6.21 10.34
N GLY A 207 -22.69 -5.02 10.82
CA GLY A 207 -21.64 -4.83 11.83
C GLY A 207 -21.22 -3.38 12.06
N GLY A 208 -21.61 -2.79 13.20
CA GLY A 208 -20.93 -1.68 13.86
C GLY A 208 -21.40 -0.27 13.50
N ALA A 209 -22.03 0.38 14.48
CA ALA A 209 -22.42 1.80 14.43
C ALA A 209 -21.19 2.71 14.43
N ALA A 210 -21.11 3.59 13.44
CA ALA A 210 -20.25 4.76 13.47
C ALA A 210 -21.05 5.95 12.92
N SER A 211 -20.97 7.08 13.61
CA SER A 211 -21.73 8.30 13.33
C SER A 211 -21.36 8.86 11.96
N ALA A 212 -22.35 8.99 11.08
CA ALA A 212 -22.22 9.56 9.77
C ALA A 212 -22.69 11.02 9.78
N ASN A 213 -21.77 11.95 9.54
CA ASN A 213 -22.12 13.26 9.00
C ASN A 213 -22.23 13.10 7.47
N ALA A 214 -23.40 12.72 7.00
CA ALA A 214 -23.71 12.65 5.57
C ALA A 214 -24.31 13.99 5.13
N GLY A 215 -23.48 14.83 4.53
CA GLY A 215 -23.95 15.98 3.77
C GLY A 215 -24.45 15.54 2.38
N GLY A 216 -25.54 16.07 1.94
CA GLY A 216 -26.27 15.66 0.75
C GLY A 216 -25.89 16.41 -0.58
N ILE A 217 -26.09 15.87 -1.83
CA ILE A 217 -25.83 16.43 -3.20
C ILE A 217 -27.12 17.01 -3.82
N ALA A 218 -27.10 18.20 -4.42
CA ALA A 218 -28.29 18.79 -5.09
C ALA A 218 -28.40 18.34 -6.54
N SER A 219 -29.63 18.00 -6.93
CA SER A 219 -30.01 17.80 -8.30
C SER A 219 -30.59 19.10 -8.88
N THR A 220 -30.15 19.51 -10.09
CA THR A 220 -30.90 20.46 -10.91
C THR A 220 -31.98 19.68 -11.65
N GLU A 221 -33.24 20.03 -11.42
CA GLU A 221 -34.37 19.43 -12.11
C GLU A 221 -34.30 19.72 -13.61
N ALA A 222 -34.22 18.64 -14.39
CA ALA A 222 -34.70 18.60 -15.77
C ALA A 222 -35.98 17.77 -15.75
N GLU A 223 -37.05 18.32 -16.27
CA GLU A 223 -38.39 17.72 -16.28
C GLU A 223 -38.39 16.34 -16.95
N GLY A 224 -38.85 15.33 -16.21
CA GLY A 224 -39.29 14.04 -16.76
C GLY A 224 -38.34 12.86 -16.51
N GLY A 225 -38.52 12.15 -15.40
CA GLY A 225 -38.01 10.78 -15.18
C GLY A 225 -37.06 10.66 -14.02
N THR A 226 -37.37 9.77 -13.09
CA THR A 226 -36.59 9.21 -11.98
C THR A 226 -35.42 10.07 -11.45
N SER A 227 -35.54 10.59 -10.24
CA SER A 227 -34.54 11.37 -9.49
C SER A 227 -33.15 10.78 -9.67
N SER A 228 -32.32 11.36 -10.51
CA SER A 228 -30.94 10.92 -10.70
C SER A 228 -30.10 11.50 -9.57
N ASP A 229 -29.44 10.63 -8.77
CA ASP A 229 -28.45 10.96 -7.74
C ASP A 229 -27.15 11.53 -8.38
N ARG A 230 -27.25 12.47 -9.30
CA ARG A 230 -26.16 13.09 -10.03
C ARG A 230 -26.02 14.56 -9.65
N GLY A 231 -24.78 15.03 -9.58
CA GLY A 231 -24.45 16.42 -9.31
C GLY A 231 -23.19 16.84 -10.07
N THR A 232 -22.95 18.15 -10.15
CA THR A 232 -21.72 18.70 -10.74
C THR A 232 -21.02 19.57 -9.70
N PHE A 233 -19.71 19.37 -9.55
CA PHE A 233 -18.84 20.22 -8.75
C PHE A 233 -17.85 20.97 -9.65
N LEU A 234 -17.71 22.28 -9.45
CA LEU A 234 -16.75 23.11 -10.18
C LEU A 234 -15.52 23.36 -9.32
N ALA A 235 -14.32 23.11 -9.85
CA ALA A 235 -13.05 23.31 -9.17
C ALA A 235 -12.06 24.09 -10.05
N ASP A 236 -11.21 24.90 -9.40
CA ASP A 236 -10.12 25.65 -10.04
C ASP A 236 -8.89 24.76 -10.27
N ALA A 237 -8.73 23.71 -9.43
CA ALA A 237 -7.71 22.67 -9.62
C ALA A 237 -8.28 21.31 -9.19
N VAL A 238 -7.74 20.24 -9.81
CA VAL A 238 -8.16 18.86 -9.55
C VAL A 238 -6.95 17.99 -9.27
N VAL A 239 -7.02 17.16 -8.22
CA VAL A 239 -6.06 16.09 -7.96
C VAL A 239 -6.74 14.74 -8.23
N CYS A 240 -6.24 13.99 -9.21
CA CYS A 240 -6.61 12.60 -9.42
C CYS A 240 -5.72 11.69 -8.56
N ALA A 241 -6.25 11.28 -7.41
CA ALA A 241 -5.64 10.40 -6.43
C ALA A 241 -6.44 9.08 -6.28
N ALA A 242 -7.13 8.66 -7.34
CA ALA A 242 -8.08 7.55 -7.32
C ALA A 242 -7.42 6.16 -7.30
N GLY A 243 -6.07 6.09 -7.24
CA GLY A 243 -5.31 4.85 -7.25
C GLY A 243 -5.65 3.98 -8.46
N GLY A 244 -5.72 2.68 -8.30
CA GLY A 244 -6.13 1.77 -9.38
C GLY A 244 -7.53 2.04 -9.94
N GLY A 245 -8.38 2.77 -9.21
CA GLY A 245 -9.70 3.25 -9.68
C GLY A 245 -9.64 4.36 -10.74
N ALA A 246 -8.48 4.96 -10.98
CA ALA A 246 -8.28 5.95 -12.04
C ALA A 246 -8.55 5.40 -13.45
N SER A 247 -8.59 4.06 -13.60
CA SER A 247 -8.90 3.40 -14.87
C SER A 247 -10.27 3.79 -15.41
N SER A 248 -11.29 3.83 -14.57
CA SER A 248 -12.65 4.18 -14.99
C SER A 248 -12.80 5.67 -15.33
N LEU A 249 -11.98 6.52 -14.73
CA LEU A 249 -11.96 7.95 -15.03
C LEU A 249 -11.25 8.27 -16.35
N HIS A 250 -10.33 7.42 -16.80
CA HIS A 250 -9.59 7.61 -18.05
C HIS A 250 -10.46 7.50 -19.30
N GLU A 251 -11.56 6.78 -19.24
CA GLU A 251 -12.41 6.53 -20.40
C GLU A 251 -13.18 7.78 -20.87
N GLN A 252 -13.25 8.83 -20.04
CA GLN A 252 -14.05 10.02 -20.30
C GLN A 252 -13.37 11.31 -19.84
N GLY A 253 -13.69 12.42 -20.49
CA GLY A 253 -13.24 13.75 -20.08
C GLY A 253 -11.78 14.04 -20.37
N VAL A 254 -11.17 14.92 -19.57
CA VAL A 254 -9.79 15.43 -19.80
C VAL A 254 -8.71 14.38 -19.61
N LEU A 255 -9.00 13.29 -18.94
CA LEU A 255 -8.02 12.22 -18.69
C LEU A 255 -7.79 11.34 -19.92
N THR A 256 -8.69 11.33 -20.91
CA THR A 256 -8.56 10.53 -22.14
C THR A 256 -7.32 10.88 -22.97
N GLY A 257 -6.85 12.12 -22.88
CA GLY A 257 -5.66 12.61 -23.58
C GLY A 257 -4.33 12.30 -22.87
N ILE A 258 -4.38 11.66 -21.71
CA ILE A 258 -3.17 11.34 -20.93
C ILE A 258 -2.80 9.87 -21.16
N GLU A 259 -1.57 9.63 -21.59
CA GLU A 259 -1.09 8.27 -21.85
C GLU A 259 -1.18 7.39 -20.61
N ARG A 260 -1.62 6.13 -20.80
CA ARG A 260 -1.86 5.20 -19.72
C ARG A 260 -1.44 3.77 -20.09
N ILE A 261 -0.82 3.08 -19.14
CA ILE A 261 -0.51 1.65 -19.19
C ILE A 261 -1.62 0.86 -18.50
N SER A 262 -1.99 -0.29 -19.07
CA SER A 262 -2.98 -1.18 -18.48
C SER A 262 -2.54 -1.63 -17.08
N CYS A 263 -3.46 -1.54 -16.12
CA CYS A 263 -3.17 -1.93 -14.74
C CYS A 263 -3.16 -3.46 -14.58
N GLN A 264 -2.17 -3.94 -13.84
CA GLN A 264 -2.03 -5.33 -13.45
C GLN A 264 -1.85 -5.43 -11.93
N PRO A 265 -2.55 -6.36 -11.25
CA PRO A 265 -2.34 -6.60 -9.83
C PRO A 265 -0.94 -7.19 -9.61
N VAL A 266 -0.17 -6.59 -8.67
CA VAL A 266 1.15 -7.05 -8.25
C VAL A 266 1.28 -7.03 -6.73
N LEU A 267 2.41 -7.47 -6.20
CA LEU A 267 2.62 -7.70 -4.77
C LEU A 267 1.56 -8.65 -4.20
N GLY A 268 1.41 -9.79 -4.84
CA GLY A 268 0.43 -10.80 -4.49
C GLY A 268 0.98 -12.23 -4.59
N PRO A 269 0.16 -13.22 -4.22
CA PRO A 269 0.52 -14.62 -4.33
C PRO A 269 0.61 -15.04 -5.80
N LEU A 270 1.46 -16.02 -6.08
CA LEU A 270 1.62 -16.62 -7.40
C LEU A 270 0.91 -17.98 -7.44
N ALA A 271 0.11 -18.21 -8.47
CA ALA A 271 -0.29 -19.54 -8.87
C ALA A 271 0.88 -20.20 -9.60
N THR A 272 1.16 -21.46 -9.28
CA THR A 272 2.24 -22.23 -9.88
C THR A 272 1.80 -23.63 -10.29
N SER A 273 2.70 -24.40 -10.92
CA SER A 273 2.56 -25.84 -10.98
C SER A 273 2.36 -26.42 -9.57
N THR A 274 1.46 -27.37 -9.38
CA THR A 274 1.02 -27.84 -8.06
C THR A 274 1.42 -29.28 -7.74
N GLU A 275 2.00 -29.99 -8.69
CA GLU A 275 2.34 -31.41 -8.60
C GLU A 275 3.26 -31.71 -7.41
N LEU A 276 4.20 -30.81 -7.14
CA LEU A 276 5.13 -30.92 -6.01
C LEU A 276 4.59 -30.34 -4.69
N LEU A 277 3.47 -29.62 -4.72
CA LEU A 277 2.94 -28.87 -3.56
C LEU A 277 2.00 -29.70 -2.66
N PHE A 278 1.73 -30.96 -3.02
CA PHE A 278 0.87 -31.82 -2.21
C PHE A 278 1.33 -31.90 -0.75
N GLY A 279 0.43 -31.58 0.17
CA GLY A 279 0.70 -31.58 1.61
C GLY A 279 1.41 -30.33 2.16
N LEU A 280 1.74 -29.33 1.32
CA LEU A 280 2.45 -28.11 1.74
C LEU A 280 1.54 -26.94 2.11
N ASP A 281 0.22 -26.99 1.86
CA ASP A 281 -0.68 -25.85 2.11
C ASP A 281 -0.59 -25.39 3.57
N GLY A 282 -0.33 -24.09 3.78
CA GLY A 282 -0.15 -23.47 5.09
C GLY A 282 1.26 -23.59 5.68
N ILE A 283 2.16 -24.35 5.08
CA ILE A 283 3.55 -24.49 5.54
C ILE A 283 4.36 -23.26 5.15
N ARG A 284 5.18 -22.79 6.08
CA ARG A 284 6.13 -21.70 5.88
C ARG A 284 7.54 -22.23 5.76
N ALA A 285 8.34 -21.64 4.88
CA ALA A 285 9.74 -21.93 4.73
C ALA A 285 10.53 -20.65 4.48
N ARG A 286 11.74 -20.57 5.02
CA ARG A 286 12.69 -19.54 4.61
C ARG A 286 13.44 -20.05 3.39
N VAL A 287 13.46 -19.27 2.33
CA VAL A 287 14.06 -19.62 1.05
C VAL A 287 14.77 -18.43 0.42
N ARG A 288 15.68 -18.69 -0.51
CA ARG A 288 15.99 -17.74 -1.58
C ARG A 288 15.11 -18.10 -2.77
N LEU A 289 14.24 -17.18 -3.18
CA LEU A 289 13.46 -17.28 -4.40
C LEU A 289 14.18 -16.55 -5.52
N SER A 290 14.39 -17.22 -6.64
CA SER A 290 15.02 -16.62 -7.82
C SER A 290 14.21 -16.91 -9.09
N CYS A 291 14.34 -16.02 -10.07
CA CYS A 291 13.91 -16.20 -11.45
C CYS A 291 15.01 -15.65 -12.36
N ASP A 292 15.85 -16.53 -12.88
CA ASP A 292 17.04 -16.13 -13.66
C ASP A 292 16.66 -15.38 -14.94
N ALA A 293 15.56 -15.78 -15.60
CA ALA A 293 15.05 -15.13 -16.79
C ALA A 293 14.68 -13.64 -16.57
N LYS A 294 14.36 -13.27 -15.32
CA LYS A 294 13.98 -11.90 -14.93
C LYS A 294 15.06 -11.20 -14.10
N GLY A 295 16.19 -11.86 -13.81
CA GLY A 295 17.26 -11.33 -12.95
C GLY A 295 16.80 -11.07 -11.52
N PHE A 296 15.76 -11.76 -11.04
CA PHE A 296 15.22 -11.59 -9.69
C PHE A 296 15.84 -12.61 -8.74
N SER A 297 16.26 -12.17 -7.54
CA SER A 297 16.69 -13.04 -6.45
C SER A 297 16.54 -12.34 -5.11
N GLU A 298 15.79 -12.93 -4.18
CA GLU A 298 15.55 -12.38 -2.84
C GLU A 298 15.40 -13.50 -1.82
N GLU A 299 15.91 -13.27 -0.60
CA GLU A 299 15.72 -14.18 0.54
C GLU A 299 14.57 -13.72 1.42
N GLY A 300 13.72 -14.66 1.82
CA GLY A 300 12.60 -14.33 2.69
C GLY A 300 11.77 -15.53 3.12
N GLU A 301 10.72 -15.25 3.88
CA GLU A 301 9.72 -16.24 4.24
C GLU A 301 8.73 -16.44 3.09
N LEU A 302 8.54 -17.69 2.71
CA LEU A 302 7.56 -18.16 1.76
C LEU A 302 6.45 -18.93 2.50
N LEU A 303 5.23 -18.81 2.05
CA LEU A 303 4.06 -19.57 2.49
C LEU A 303 3.53 -20.39 1.32
N PHE A 304 3.54 -21.69 1.43
CA PHE A 304 2.91 -22.56 0.45
C PHE A 304 1.38 -22.49 0.53
N ARG A 305 0.74 -22.55 -0.62
CA ARG A 305 -0.72 -22.58 -0.78
C ARG A 305 -1.10 -23.74 -1.70
N SER A 306 -2.34 -24.18 -1.61
CA SER A 306 -2.85 -25.27 -2.47
C SER A 306 -2.75 -24.96 -3.97
N TYR A 307 -2.73 -23.67 -4.35
CA TYR A 307 -2.64 -23.20 -5.74
C TYR A 307 -1.25 -22.68 -6.14
N GLY A 308 -0.28 -22.67 -5.23
CA GLY A 308 1.04 -22.09 -5.50
C GLY A 308 1.76 -21.59 -4.26
N ILE A 309 2.28 -20.36 -4.32
CA ILE A 309 3.13 -19.77 -3.28
C ILE A 309 2.72 -18.35 -2.92
N SER A 310 3.00 -17.94 -1.69
CA SER A 310 2.67 -16.64 -1.11
C SER A 310 3.81 -16.20 -0.16
N GLY A 311 3.69 -15.03 0.47
CA GLY A 311 4.69 -14.46 1.37
C GLY A 311 5.41 -13.27 0.75
N ILE A 312 6.15 -12.52 1.57
CA ILE A 312 6.73 -11.23 1.14
C ILE A 312 7.69 -11.40 -0.05
N VAL A 313 8.56 -12.41 -0.01
CA VAL A 313 9.49 -12.69 -1.11
C VAL A 313 8.77 -13.00 -2.42
N VAL A 314 7.63 -13.72 -2.34
CA VAL A 314 6.77 -14.04 -3.49
C VAL A 314 6.06 -12.79 -4.00
N PHE A 315 5.58 -11.94 -3.09
CA PHE A 315 4.95 -10.68 -3.46
C PHE A 315 5.94 -9.78 -4.23
N ASN A 316 7.17 -9.68 -3.77
CA ASN A 316 8.21 -8.93 -4.47
C ASN A 316 8.53 -9.56 -5.84
N ALA A 317 8.62 -10.90 -5.93
CA ALA A 317 8.82 -11.61 -7.18
C ALA A 317 7.69 -11.35 -8.20
N SER A 318 6.43 -11.27 -7.73
CA SER A 318 5.25 -11.06 -8.61
C SER A 318 5.29 -9.73 -9.40
N ARG A 319 6.20 -8.83 -9.06
CA ARG A 319 6.47 -7.60 -9.84
C ARG A 319 7.23 -7.87 -11.14
N PHE A 320 7.88 -9.01 -11.25
CA PHE A 320 8.83 -9.32 -12.32
C PHE A 320 8.42 -10.53 -13.15
N VAL A 321 7.82 -11.54 -12.51
CA VAL A 321 7.51 -12.81 -13.15
C VAL A 321 6.14 -12.83 -13.82
N GLU A 322 6.02 -13.60 -14.91
CA GLU A 322 4.82 -13.76 -15.72
C GLU A 322 4.47 -15.24 -15.85
N ALA A 323 3.27 -15.53 -16.36
CA ALA A 323 2.88 -16.92 -16.66
C ALA A 323 3.85 -17.55 -17.68
N GLY A 324 4.35 -18.74 -17.36
CA GLY A 324 5.36 -19.48 -18.13
C GLY A 324 6.79 -19.30 -17.60
N ASP A 325 7.07 -18.31 -16.74
CA ASP A 325 8.35 -18.23 -16.08
C ASP A 325 8.52 -19.37 -15.05
N VAL A 326 9.77 -19.75 -14.79
CA VAL A 326 10.11 -20.72 -13.76
C VAL A 326 10.79 -19.98 -12.60
N VAL A 327 10.24 -20.16 -11.40
CA VAL A 327 10.86 -19.71 -10.15
C VAL A 327 11.53 -20.88 -9.45
N SER A 328 12.70 -20.64 -8.89
CA SER A 328 13.50 -21.61 -8.16
C SER A 328 13.56 -21.24 -6.68
N LEU A 329 13.34 -22.21 -5.80
CA LEU A 329 13.44 -22.07 -4.35
C LEU A 329 14.68 -22.79 -3.85
N ASP A 330 15.59 -22.03 -3.23
CA ASP A 330 16.75 -22.55 -2.49
C ASP A 330 16.43 -22.53 -1.00
N PHE A 331 16.27 -23.71 -0.40
CA PHE A 331 15.95 -23.86 1.02
C PHE A 331 17.15 -23.69 1.95
N VAL A 332 18.38 -23.67 1.43
CA VAL A 332 19.64 -23.57 2.20
C VAL A 332 20.59 -22.59 1.50
N PRO A 333 20.23 -21.31 1.39
CA PRO A 333 20.96 -20.32 0.60
C PRO A 333 22.38 -20.05 1.14
N GLU A 334 22.64 -20.33 2.41
CA GLU A 334 23.93 -20.14 3.07
C GLU A 334 24.99 -21.21 2.69
N ARG A 335 24.61 -22.28 1.98
CA ARG A 335 25.53 -23.36 1.58
C ARG A 335 25.58 -23.51 0.06
N SER A 336 26.79 -23.74 -0.47
CA SER A 336 26.95 -24.17 -1.87
C SER A 336 26.46 -25.61 -2.07
N LEU A 337 26.10 -25.96 -3.31
CA LEU A 337 25.67 -27.31 -3.65
C LEU A 337 26.70 -28.37 -3.22
N ALA A 338 28.02 -28.15 -3.49
CA ALA A 338 29.06 -29.10 -3.12
C ALA A 338 29.11 -29.34 -1.60
N ARG A 339 29.09 -28.26 -0.79
CA ARG A 339 29.07 -28.38 0.67
C ARG A 339 27.80 -29.02 1.22
N LEU A 340 26.69 -28.88 0.51
CA LEU A 340 25.46 -29.55 0.88
C LEU A 340 25.53 -31.04 0.58
N VAL A 341 26.10 -31.44 -0.56
CA VAL A 341 26.34 -32.85 -0.91
C VAL A 341 27.24 -33.50 0.15
N ASP A 342 28.40 -32.88 0.49
CA ASP A 342 29.31 -33.37 1.53
C ASP A 342 28.58 -33.57 2.86
N LEU A 343 27.77 -32.62 3.27
CA LEU A 343 26.96 -32.69 4.50
C LEU A 343 25.98 -33.88 4.46
N LEU A 344 25.26 -34.05 3.36
CA LEU A 344 24.27 -35.13 3.22
C LEU A 344 24.91 -36.50 3.18
N GLN A 345 26.10 -36.66 2.52
CA GLN A 345 26.85 -37.89 2.51
C GLN A 345 27.37 -38.25 3.93
N ALA A 346 27.96 -37.28 4.63
CA ALA A 346 28.40 -37.48 6.01
C ALA A 346 27.25 -37.85 6.96
N ARG A 347 26.07 -37.24 6.75
CA ARG A 347 24.87 -37.55 7.50
C ARG A 347 24.33 -38.94 7.20
N ALA A 348 24.32 -39.36 5.94
CA ALA A 348 23.91 -40.72 5.54
C ALA A 348 24.78 -41.77 6.24
N ALA A 349 26.09 -41.62 6.17
CA ALA A 349 27.04 -42.52 6.85
C ALA A 349 26.86 -42.54 8.38
N PHE A 350 26.62 -41.40 9.00
CA PHE A 350 26.31 -41.30 10.44
C PHE A 350 25.01 -42.06 10.80
N LEU A 351 23.94 -41.89 10.00
CA LEU A 351 22.66 -42.56 10.26
C LEU A 351 22.74 -44.07 10.07
N GLU A 352 23.49 -44.53 9.07
CA GLU A 352 23.75 -45.94 8.84
C GLU A 352 24.51 -46.58 10.03
N LEU A 353 25.56 -45.93 10.48
CA LEU A 353 26.33 -46.39 11.65
C LEU A 353 25.48 -46.44 12.92
N ARG A 354 24.62 -45.43 13.11
CA ARG A 354 23.73 -45.34 14.28
C ARG A 354 22.62 -46.39 14.28
N ASN A 355 22.01 -46.63 13.13
CA ASN A 355 20.80 -47.45 13.01
C ASN A 355 21.08 -48.90 12.63
N GLY A 356 22.30 -49.21 12.18
CA GLY A 356 22.73 -50.53 11.72
C GLY A 356 22.12 -50.93 10.37
N SER A 357 21.55 -50.00 9.63
CA SER A 357 20.95 -50.16 8.32
C SER A 357 21.03 -48.86 7.50
N ALA A 358 21.07 -49.00 6.18
CA ALA A 358 21.07 -47.85 5.28
C ALA A 358 19.82 -46.98 5.51
N PRO A 359 19.98 -45.65 5.65
CA PRO A 359 18.85 -44.74 5.80
C PRO A 359 18.07 -44.58 4.50
N THR A 360 16.79 -44.22 4.62
CA THR A 360 15.99 -43.80 3.47
C THR A 360 16.24 -42.30 3.16
N ALA A 361 15.75 -41.85 2.00
CA ALA A 361 15.79 -40.42 1.61
C ALA A 361 15.09 -39.53 2.64
N LEU A 362 13.98 -39.96 3.22
CA LEU A 362 13.26 -39.23 4.27
C LEU A 362 14.02 -39.24 5.60
N ASP A 363 14.69 -40.33 5.96
CA ASP A 363 15.55 -40.37 7.14
C ASP A 363 16.69 -39.33 7.04
N LEU A 364 17.26 -39.17 5.84
CA LEU A 364 18.30 -38.19 5.56
C LEU A 364 17.83 -36.76 5.86
N LEU A 365 16.59 -36.43 5.60
CA LEU A 365 16.03 -35.08 5.78
C LEU A 365 15.31 -34.86 7.12
N ARG A 366 15.08 -35.94 7.89
CA ARG A 366 14.42 -35.86 9.21
C ARG A 366 15.21 -34.98 10.18
N GLY A 367 14.56 -33.93 10.74
CA GLY A 367 15.19 -32.96 11.64
C GLY A 367 16.07 -31.93 10.92
N PHE A 368 16.10 -31.97 9.58
CA PHE A 368 16.68 -30.91 8.76
C PHE A 368 15.56 -29.97 8.24
N PHE A 369 14.47 -30.57 7.80
CA PHE A 369 13.24 -29.88 7.36
C PHE A 369 12.02 -30.40 8.14
N VAL A 370 10.92 -29.64 8.11
CA VAL A 370 9.63 -30.15 8.54
C VAL A 370 9.20 -31.30 7.60
N PRO A 371 8.45 -32.28 8.08
CA PRO A 371 8.15 -33.50 7.30
C PRO A 371 7.57 -33.21 5.91
N GLU A 372 6.65 -32.25 5.81
CA GLU A 372 5.95 -31.92 4.57
C GLU A 372 6.93 -31.40 3.51
N VAL A 373 7.89 -30.53 3.91
CA VAL A 373 8.95 -30.02 3.02
C VAL A 373 9.92 -31.13 2.64
N ALA A 374 10.28 -32.00 3.58
CA ALA A 374 11.14 -33.15 3.29
C ALA A 374 10.51 -34.07 2.23
N HIS A 375 9.22 -34.38 2.36
CA HIS A 375 8.48 -35.16 1.35
C HIS A 375 8.48 -34.48 -0.02
N ALA A 376 8.24 -33.18 -0.07
CA ALA A 376 8.24 -32.43 -1.34
C ALA A 376 9.62 -32.43 -2.01
N ILE A 377 10.70 -32.26 -1.24
CA ILE A 377 12.07 -32.30 -1.73
C ILE A 377 12.39 -33.70 -2.30
N VAL A 378 12.02 -34.76 -1.59
CA VAL A 378 12.25 -36.14 -2.07
C VAL A 378 11.44 -36.41 -3.36
N ARG A 379 10.19 -35.96 -3.44
CA ARG A 379 9.39 -36.04 -4.69
C ARG A 379 10.09 -35.32 -5.84
N SER A 380 10.55 -34.10 -5.62
CA SER A 380 11.28 -33.34 -6.64
C SER A 380 12.57 -34.08 -7.09
N ALA A 381 13.32 -34.63 -6.14
CA ALA A 381 14.53 -35.40 -6.47
C ALA A 381 14.21 -36.64 -7.30
N ILE A 382 13.17 -37.39 -6.94
CA ILE A 382 12.71 -38.59 -7.69
C ILE A 382 12.25 -38.19 -9.09
N ALA A 383 11.45 -37.13 -9.23
CA ALA A 383 10.97 -36.64 -10.52
C ALA A 383 12.13 -36.26 -11.45
N ASN A 384 13.17 -35.62 -10.92
CA ASN A 384 14.37 -35.24 -11.66
C ASN A 384 15.22 -36.44 -12.08
N CYS A 385 15.23 -37.53 -11.29
CA CYS A 385 15.96 -38.74 -11.63
C CYS A 385 15.22 -39.64 -12.65
N LEU A 386 13.90 -39.75 -12.56
CA LEU A 386 13.10 -40.71 -13.30
C LEU A 386 12.36 -40.11 -14.51
N GLY A 387 12.35 -38.80 -14.69
CA GLY A 387 11.62 -38.13 -15.75
C GLY A 387 10.12 -38.44 -15.72
N ALA A 388 9.48 -38.55 -16.89
CA ALA A 388 8.03 -38.82 -17.00
C ALA A 388 7.54 -40.14 -16.34
N VAL A 389 8.44 -41.04 -15.97
CA VAL A 389 8.13 -42.26 -15.18
C VAL A 389 7.91 -41.90 -13.71
N GLY A 390 8.46 -40.73 -13.25
CA GLY A 390 8.29 -40.24 -11.90
C GLY A 390 6.86 -39.90 -11.53
N ASP A 391 6.01 -39.43 -12.46
CA ASP A 391 4.60 -39.10 -12.19
C ASP A 391 3.77 -40.29 -11.69
N ARG A 392 4.05 -41.52 -12.19
CA ARG A 392 3.39 -42.75 -11.71
C ARG A 392 3.94 -43.22 -10.37
N ALA A 393 5.23 -42.94 -10.11
CA ALA A 393 5.88 -43.26 -8.84
C ALA A 393 5.39 -42.36 -7.71
N MET A 394 5.11 -41.07 -8.01
CA MET A 394 4.54 -40.10 -7.04
C MET A 394 3.15 -40.50 -6.55
N ALA A 395 2.34 -41.14 -7.40
CA ALA A 395 1.01 -41.62 -7.01
C ALA A 395 1.05 -42.86 -6.07
N ALA A 396 2.20 -43.50 -5.89
CA ALA A 396 2.32 -44.79 -5.19
C ALA A 396 2.97 -44.71 -3.79
N GLY A 397 3.33 -43.52 -3.27
CA GLY A 397 3.97 -43.37 -1.94
C GLY A 397 5.41 -43.94 -1.87
N ILE A 398 6.10 -44.01 -2.99
CA ILE A 398 7.47 -44.57 -3.12
C ILE A 398 8.51 -43.76 -2.35
N GLU A 399 8.20 -42.54 -1.95
CA GLU A 399 9.06 -41.64 -1.19
C GLU A 399 9.65 -42.30 0.08
N ALA A 400 8.83 -43.06 0.81
CA ALA A 400 9.22 -43.70 2.07
C ALA A 400 10.22 -44.84 1.91
N ALA A 401 10.29 -45.46 0.71
CA ALA A 401 11.09 -46.64 0.41
C ALA A 401 12.21 -46.36 -0.59
N CYS A 402 12.43 -45.09 -0.98
CA CYS A 402 13.46 -44.72 -1.95
C CYS A 402 14.85 -45.06 -1.42
N PRO A 403 15.61 -45.95 -2.08
CA PRO A 403 16.98 -46.26 -1.67
C PRO A 403 17.85 -45.01 -1.76
N LEU A 404 18.76 -44.88 -0.80
CA LEU A 404 19.69 -43.76 -0.73
C LEU A 404 21.06 -44.21 -1.26
N ASP A 405 21.36 -43.85 -2.50
CA ASP A 405 22.68 -43.97 -3.11
C ASP A 405 23.29 -42.58 -3.37
N GLU A 406 24.50 -42.54 -3.89
CA GLU A 406 25.18 -41.26 -4.20
C GLU A 406 24.38 -40.40 -5.20
N THR A 407 23.75 -41.02 -6.20
CA THR A 407 22.95 -40.32 -7.20
C THR A 407 21.71 -39.70 -6.58
N MET A 408 21.05 -40.42 -5.67
CA MET A 408 19.90 -39.89 -4.95
C MET A 408 20.29 -38.76 -3.97
N ILE A 409 21.45 -38.87 -3.28
CA ILE A 409 21.96 -37.81 -2.42
C ILE A 409 22.20 -36.53 -3.23
N GLU A 410 22.83 -36.63 -4.41
CA GLU A 410 23.03 -35.49 -5.29
C GLU A 410 21.70 -34.90 -5.80
N ALA A 411 20.75 -35.75 -6.16
CA ALA A 411 19.43 -35.32 -6.61
C ALA A 411 18.67 -34.58 -5.49
N ILE A 412 18.73 -35.08 -4.25
CA ILE A 412 18.16 -34.40 -3.08
C ILE A 412 18.86 -33.05 -2.86
N ALA A 413 20.19 -33.00 -2.93
CA ALA A 413 20.94 -31.74 -2.78
C ALA A 413 20.55 -30.72 -3.86
N LYS A 414 20.37 -31.14 -5.11
CA LYS A 414 19.89 -30.30 -6.20
C LYS A 414 18.45 -29.83 -5.95
N ALA A 415 17.56 -30.71 -5.51
CA ALA A 415 16.18 -30.35 -5.19
C ALA A 415 16.08 -29.37 -4.00
N ILE A 416 16.98 -29.43 -3.03
CA ILE A 416 17.08 -28.45 -1.95
C ILE A 416 17.54 -27.09 -2.47
N LYS A 417 18.47 -27.07 -3.43
CA LYS A 417 19.07 -25.84 -3.99
C LYS A 417 18.24 -25.23 -5.11
N SER A 418 17.42 -26.01 -5.81
CA SER A 418 16.63 -25.58 -6.96
C SER A 418 15.33 -26.39 -7.01
N PHE A 419 14.39 -26.00 -6.16
CA PHE A 419 13.04 -26.53 -6.19
C PHE A 419 12.20 -25.66 -7.15
N GLU A 420 11.99 -26.14 -8.34
CA GLU A 420 11.43 -25.37 -9.45
C GLU A 420 9.90 -25.46 -9.50
N LEU A 421 9.28 -24.29 -9.73
CA LEU A 421 7.84 -24.13 -9.91
C LEU A 421 7.57 -23.26 -11.12
N GLU A 422 6.78 -23.75 -12.06
CA GLU A 422 6.32 -22.94 -13.19
C GLU A 422 5.21 -22.00 -12.75
N VAL A 423 5.37 -20.70 -13.00
CA VAL A 423 4.38 -19.66 -12.69
C VAL A 423 3.21 -19.77 -13.68
N LYS A 424 1.99 -19.80 -13.16
CA LYS A 424 0.74 -19.79 -13.95
C LYS A 424 0.07 -18.42 -13.96
N GLY A 425 0.57 -17.47 -13.16
CA GLY A 425 0.06 -16.10 -13.02
C GLY A 425 -0.18 -15.71 -11.57
N ILE A 426 -0.96 -14.66 -11.36
CA ILE A 426 -1.39 -14.24 -10.02
C ILE A 426 -2.39 -15.26 -9.45
N GLY A 427 -2.15 -15.71 -8.22
CA GLY A 427 -2.98 -16.74 -7.58
C GLY A 427 -4.31 -16.20 -7.05
N ASP A 428 -4.29 -15.01 -6.46
CA ASP A 428 -5.49 -14.33 -5.94
C ASP A 428 -5.30 -12.82 -6.06
N ALA A 429 -5.95 -12.22 -7.04
CA ALA A 429 -5.89 -10.78 -7.30
C ALA A 429 -6.44 -9.95 -6.11
N GLY A 430 -7.34 -10.51 -5.31
CA GLY A 430 -7.88 -9.84 -4.11
C GLY A 430 -6.86 -9.69 -2.98
N GLN A 431 -5.78 -10.48 -2.99
CA GLN A 431 -4.68 -10.39 -2.03
C GLN A 431 -3.52 -9.50 -2.53
N CYS A 432 -3.55 -9.05 -3.77
CA CYS A 432 -2.54 -8.12 -4.28
C CYS A 432 -2.63 -6.78 -3.58
N GLN A 433 -1.47 -6.24 -3.21
CA GLN A 433 -1.40 -5.02 -2.40
C GLN A 433 -1.38 -3.76 -3.25
N VAL A 434 -0.93 -3.84 -4.50
CA VAL A 434 -0.66 -2.71 -5.40
C VAL A 434 -1.03 -3.10 -6.83
N GLN A 435 -1.36 -2.09 -7.63
CA GLN A 435 -1.48 -2.23 -9.08
C GLN A 435 -0.27 -1.59 -9.77
N ARG A 436 0.36 -2.32 -10.69
CA ARG A 436 1.35 -1.79 -11.63
C ARG A 436 0.61 -1.28 -12.86
N GLY A 437 1.10 -0.22 -13.49
CA GLY A 437 0.41 0.48 -14.56
C GLY A 437 -0.33 1.71 -14.02
N GLY A 438 -1.11 2.35 -14.84
CA GLY A 438 -1.73 3.63 -14.55
C GLY A 438 -1.29 4.70 -15.56
N PHE A 439 -1.43 5.97 -15.22
CA PHE A 439 -0.95 7.05 -16.08
C PHE A 439 0.58 7.03 -16.16
N CYS A 440 1.11 7.21 -17.38
CA CYS A 440 2.55 7.21 -17.63
C CYS A 440 3.23 8.35 -16.88
N SER A 441 4.34 8.08 -16.20
CA SER A 441 5.15 9.08 -15.51
C SER A 441 5.61 10.23 -16.43
N GLY A 442 5.87 9.93 -17.73
CA GLY A 442 6.22 10.92 -18.76
C GLY A 442 5.11 11.93 -19.08
N SER A 443 3.86 11.65 -18.73
CA SER A 443 2.73 12.55 -18.93
C SER A 443 2.55 13.56 -17.78
N VAL A 444 3.42 13.51 -16.77
CA VAL A 444 3.34 14.33 -15.56
C VAL A 444 4.66 15.06 -15.34
N ASN A 445 4.57 16.32 -14.94
CA ASN A 445 5.74 17.08 -14.54
C ASN A 445 6.21 16.61 -13.14
N ALA A 446 7.35 15.95 -13.07
CA ALA A 446 7.93 15.41 -11.84
C ALA A 446 8.16 16.47 -10.74
N LYS A 447 8.29 17.76 -11.10
CA LYS A 447 8.51 18.85 -10.13
C LYS A 447 7.23 19.40 -9.52
N THR A 448 6.07 19.04 -10.06
CA THR A 448 4.77 19.62 -9.63
C THR A 448 3.66 18.60 -9.47
N MET A 449 3.80 17.41 -10.05
CA MET A 449 2.76 16.41 -10.21
C MET A 449 1.62 16.86 -11.15
N GLU A 450 1.75 17.99 -11.86
CA GLU A 450 0.77 18.49 -12.82
C GLU A 450 0.84 17.70 -14.12
N ALA A 451 -0.31 17.37 -14.71
CA ALA A 451 -0.38 16.72 -16.00
C ALA A 451 0.13 17.67 -17.10
N SER A 452 1.07 17.19 -17.93
CA SER A 452 1.71 18.02 -18.97
C SER A 452 0.71 18.53 -20.03
N ALA A 453 -0.38 17.79 -20.26
CA ALA A 453 -1.39 18.11 -21.28
C ALA A 453 -2.53 18.99 -20.75
N VAL A 454 -2.72 19.09 -19.42
CA VAL A 454 -3.90 19.75 -18.83
C VAL A 454 -3.49 20.55 -17.60
N SER A 455 -3.40 21.86 -17.76
CA SER A 455 -3.05 22.75 -16.63
C SER A 455 -4.12 22.75 -15.54
N GLY A 456 -3.68 22.72 -14.28
CA GLY A 456 -4.55 22.65 -13.10
C GLY A 456 -5.03 21.23 -12.74
N LEU A 457 -4.65 20.21 -13.52
CA LEU A 457 -4.89 18.80 -13.23
C LEU A 457 -3.60 18.16 -12.70
N TYR A 458 -3.67 17.53 -11.53
CA TYR A 458 -2.55 16.87 -10.87
C TYR A 458 -2.83 15.37 -10.71
N LEU A 459 -1.81 14.53 -10.88
CA LEU A 459 -1.92 13.08 -10.74
C LEU A 459 -0.95 12.61 -9.65
N CYS A 460 -1.39 11.76 -8.73
CA CYS A 460 -0.52 11.30 -7.64
C CYS A 460 -0.86 9.88 -7.14
N GLY A 461 0.06 9.31 -6.39
CA GLY A 461 -0.07 7.97 -5.81
C GLY A 461 -0.11 6.89 -6.88
N GLU A 462 -0.90 5.86 -6.64
CA GLU A 462 -1.07 4.67 -7.49
C GLU A 462 -1.93 4.96 -8.75
N ALA A 463 -2.40 6.20 -8.96
CA ALA A 463 -2.95 6.60 -10.26
C ALA A 463 -1.86 6.63 -11.35
N LEU A 464 -0.60 6.83 -10.95
CA LEU A 464 0.58 6.79 -11.81
C LEU A 464 1.20 5.38 -11.83
N ASP A 465 1.85 5.04 -12.94
CA ASP A 465 2.63 3.80 -13.06
C ASP A 465 3.93 3.90 -12.24
N VAL A 466 3.77 3.89 -10.92
CA VAL A 466 4.87 3.84 -9.95
C VAL A 466 4.55 2.80 -8.89
N ASP A 467 5.36 1.75 -8.83
CA ASP A 467 5.32 0.69 -7.84
C ASP A 467 6.70 0.36 -7.27
N ALA A 468 6.73 -0.21 -6.08
CA ALA A 468 7.94 -0.58 -5.36
C ALA A 468 7.71 -1.89 -4.56
N PRO A 469 8.75 -2.52 -3.99
CA PRO A 469 8.60 -3.74 -3.18
C PRO A 469 7.65 -3.54 -1.98
N CYS A 470 7.31 -4.66 -1.32
CA CYS A 470 6.76 -4.61 0.03
C CYS A 470 7.75 -3.95 0.98
N GLY A 471 7.25 -3.18 1.96
CA GLY A 471 8.15 -2.56 2.95
C GLY A 471 7.85 -1.10 3.28
N GLY A 472 6.72 -0.55 2.84
CA GLY A 472 6.31 0.84 3.11
C GLY A 472 6.60 1.81 1.96
N TYR A 473 7.28 1.36 0.93
CA TYR A 473 7.68 2.18 -0.23
C TYR A 473 6.48 2.75 -0.99
N ASN A 474 5.47 1.92 -1.28
CA ASN A 474 4.27 2.35 -2.03
C ASN A 474 3.44 3.38 -1.26
N LEU A 475 3.33 3.25 0.06
CA LEU A 475 2.70 4.28 0.88
C LEU A 475 3.55 5.55 0.96
N HIS A 476 4.86 5.42 1.09
CA HIS A 476 5.77 6.57 1.07
C HIS A 476 5.65 7.35 -0.24
N TRP A 477 5.62 6.65 -1.39
CA TRP A 477 5.33 7.26 -2.69
C TRP A 477 3.98 7.98 -2.71
N ALA A 478 2.93 7.35 -2.18
CA ALA A 478 1.60 7.94 -2.15
C ALA A 478 1.58 9.24 -1.30
N TRP A 479 2.23 9.25 -0.14
CA TRP A 479 2.37 10.45 0.68
C TRP A 479 3.17 11.52 -0.03
N SER A 480 4.34 11.18 -0.56
CA SER A 480 5.28 12.12 -1.20
C SER A 480 4.67 12.80 -2.42
N SER A 481 4.09 12.03 -3.34
CA SER A 481 3.46 12.56 -4.54
C SER A 481 2.22 13.38 -4.23
N GLY A 482 1.42 12.96 -3.23
CA GLY A 482 0.26 13.73 -2.76
C GLY A 482 0.66 15.06 -2.13
N LEU A 483 1.66 15.07 -1.25
CA LEU A 483 2.21 16.30 -0.65
C LEU A 483 2.73 17.26 -1.72
N LEU A 484 3.50 16.75 -2.69
CA LEU A 484 4.04 17.59 -3.77
C LEU A 484 2.92 18.18 -4.63
N ALA A 485 1.90 17.40 -5.00
CA ALA A 485 0.74 17.90 -5.73
C ALA A 485 0.03 19.02 -4.96
N GLY A 486 -0.23 18.82 -3.68
CA GLY A 486 -0.88 19.81 -2.83
C GLY A 486 -0.05 21.10 -2.66
N LEU A 487 1.27 20.98 -2.44
CA LEU A 487 2.19 22.13 -2.35
C LEU A 487 2.30 22.89 -3.68
N SER A 488 2.25 22.18 -4.81
CA SER A 488 2.27 22.78 -6.15
C SER A 488 0.99 23.59 -6.40
N ILE A 489 -0.18 23.03 -6.09
CA ILE A 489 -1.45 23.76 -6.15
C ILE A 489 -1.40 25.01 -5.27
N ALA A 490 -0.90 24.88 -4.03
CA ALA A 490 -0.77 26.01 -3.12
C ALA A 490 0.13 27.12 -3.68
N ARG A 491 1.21 26.77 -4.37
CA ARG A 491 2.08 27.70 -5.06
C ARG A 491 1.35 28.38 -6.23
N ASP A 492 0.67 27.60 -7.08
CA ASP A 492 0.02 28.07 -8.29
C ASP A 492 -1.19 28.97 -7.97
N LEU A 493 -1.90 28.69 -6.88
CA LEU A 493 -2.93 29.58 -6.30
C LEU A 493 -2.34 30.75 -5.49
N ASN A 494 -1.01 30.96 -5.51
CA ASN A 494 -0.30 32.01 -4.78
C ASN A 494 -0.46 32.00 -3.25
N LEU A 495 -0.76 30.85 -2.65
CA LEU A 495 -0.92 30.70 -1.21
C LEU A 495 0.42 30.80 -0.44
N LEU A 496 1.55 30.54 -1.10
CA LEU A 496 2.88 30.55 -0.47
C LEU A 496 3.57 31.94 -0.49
N LYS A 497 3.06 32.93 -1.24
CA LYS A 497 3.69 34.25 -1.39
C LYS A 497 3.41 35.21 -0.23
N ARG A 498 2.44 34.95 0.62
CA ARG A 498 2.13 35.79 1.79
C ARG A 498 3.02 35.34 2.96
N LYS A 499 4.06 36.11 3.27
CA LYS A 499 4.83 35.99 4.50
C LYS A 499 3.97 36.48 5.68
N THR A 500 3.13 35.62 6.21
CA THR A 500 2.59 35.81 7.55
C THR A 500 3.60 35.15 8.49
N PRO A 501 4.09 35.89 9.53
CA PRO A 501 4.92 35.25 10.55
C PRO A 501 4.14 34.07 11.15
N PRO A 502 4.80 32.99 11.59
CA PRO A 502 4.12 31.89 12.25
C PRO A 502 3.30 32.49 13.39
N VAL A 503 1.98 32.28 13.33
CA VAL A 503 1.13 32.65 14.46
C VAL A 503 1.67 31.87 15.65
N PRO A 504 2.07 32.51 16.75
CA PRO A 504 2.44 31.79 17.96
C PRO A 504 1.28 30.84 18.27
N PHE A 505 1.59 29.62 18.62
CA PHE A 505 0.61 28.65 19.09
C PHE A 505 -0.03 29.26 20.35
N GLU A 506 -1.11 30.01 20.18
CA GLU A 506 -1.99 30.36 21.28
C GLU A 506 -2.70 29.05 21.65
N SER A 507 -2.17 28.41 22.70
CA SER A 507 -2.86 27.35 23.37
C SER A 507 -4.27 27.83 23.71
N ALA A 508 -5.28 26.98 23.45
CA ALA A 508 -6.66 27.23 23.83
C ALA A 508 -6.86 27.44 25.37
N ASP A 509 -5.78 27.63 26.11
CA ASP A 509 -5.68 27.76 27.58
C ASP A 509 -5.42 29.20 28.06
N ALA A 510 -5.71 30.23 27.26
CA ALA A 510 -5.70 31.59 27.78
C ALA A 510 -6.77 31.86 28.86
N ARG A 511 -7.47 30.86 29.40
CA ARG A 511 -8.45 31.00 30.49
C ARG A 511 -8.18 30.16 31.74
N ARG A 512 -7.02 29.50 31.87
CA ARG A 512 -6.61 28.92 33.16
C ARG A 512 -5.22 29.46 33.54
N LYS A 513 -5.22 30.45 34.42
CA LYS A 513 -4.06 30.80 35.22
C LYS A 513 -3.84 29.63 36.19
N ASP A 514 -2.95 28.71 35.83
CA ASP A 514 -2.27 27.84 36.80
C ASP A 514 -0.93 27.39 36.20
N ASP A 515 0.15 27.99 36.74
CA ASP A 515 1.53 27.90 36.24
C ASP A 515 2.22 26.55 36.56
N SER A 516 1.47 25.44 36.75
CA SER A 516 2.04 24.19 37.23
C SER A 516 2.41 23.17 36.12
N PHE A 517 2.09 23.41 34.83
CA PHE A 517 2.36 22.48 33.75
C PHE A 517 3.61 22.76 32.91
N ALA A 518 4.29 23.89 33.12
CA ALA A 518 5.48 24.26 32.35
C ALA A 518 6.76 23.48 32.75
N THR A 519 6.70 22.63 33.76
CA THR A 519 7.87 21.91 34.33
C THR A 519 7.74 20.41 34.40
N ASP A 520 6.74 19.78 33.74
CA ASP A 520 6.65 18.31 33.74
C ASP A 520 7.61 17.73 32.68
N PRO A 521 8.70 17.03 33.10
CA PRO A 521 9.73 16.51 32.22
C PRO A 521 9.32 15.21 31.52
N ALA A 522 8.08 14.74 31.60
CA ALA A 522 7.66 13.44 31.10
C ALA A 522 7.96 13.23 29.61
N TRP A 523 7.83 14.25 28.76
CA TRP A 523 8.20 14.16 27.35
C TRP A 523 9.72 14.18 27.11
N ARG A 524 10.52 14.83 27.99
CA ARG A 524 11.99 14.80 27.94
C ARG A 524 12.55 13.45 28.38
N ILE A 525 11.86 12.78 29.29
CA ILE A 525 12.21 11.44 29.76
C ILE A 525 11.96 10.41 28.65
N ALA A 526 10.89 10.54 27.86
CA ALA A 526 10.64 9.70 26.69
C ALA A 526 11.73 9.84 25.62
N ALA A 527 12.21 11.06 25.35
CA ALA A 527 13.28 11.32 24.40
C ALA A 527 14.64 10.78 24.91
N SER A 528 14.93 10.93 26.22
CA SER A 528 16.19 10.46 26.81
C SER A 528 16.21 8.94 27.11
N ALA A 529 15.06 8.30 27.26
CA ALA A 529 14.97 6.85 27.40
C ALA A 529 15.25 6.12 26.07
N LEU A 530 14.82 6.69 24.95
CA LEU A 530 15.17 6.21 23.60
C LEU A 530 16.65 6.35 23.26
N GLU A 531 17.38 7.27 23.91
CA GLU A 531 18.83 7.44 23.73
C GLU A 531 19.65 6.42 24.53
N ARG A 532 19.12 5.78 25.55
CA ARG A 532 19.83 4.81 26.41
C ARG A 532 19.67 3.35 26.00
N GLU A 533 18.68 3.02 25.16
CA GLU A 533 18.52 1.66 24.64
C GLU A 533 19.29 1.40 23.33
N SER A 534 19.97 2.42 22.79
CA SER A 534 20.78 2.34 21.57
C SER A 534 22.28 2.56 21.80
N ALA A 535 22.78 2.43 23.05
CA ALA A 535 24.21 2.45 23.38
C ALA A 535 24.72 1.05 23.76
#